data_382b07a31dd03cb9f3d7beb791717652
#
_entry.id   382b07a31dd03cb9f3d7beb791717652
#
_cell.length_a   1.000
_cell.length_b   1.000
_cell.length_c   1.000
_cell.angle_alpha   90.00
_cell.angle_beta   90.00
_cell.angle_gamma   90.00
#
_symmetry.space_group_name_H-M   'P 1'
#
loop_
_entity.id
_entity.type
_entity.pdbx_description
1 polymer ?
#
loop_
_entity_poly.entity_id
_entity_poly.type
_entity_poly.pdbx_seq_one_letter_code
_entity_poly.pdbx_strand_id
1 'polypeptide(L)'
;MPKESYVAGIDVGSTTVKLVIMNAQHETIFARYERHYSDVKAASARVLKEAMTELDPQTVVQCTITGSGGIGLAHLLQLKFIQEVIACTKTVETLIPETDVAIELGGEDAKITFFGASLEQRMNGSCAGGTGAFIDQMATLLKTDANV
;
A
#
# COMPACT_ATOMS: atom_id res chain seq x y z
N MET A 1 7.54 -19.81 -25.08
CA MET A 1 8.05 -18.55 -24.50
C MET A 1 8.00 -18.68 -22.99
N PRO A 2 9.01 -18.24 -22.23
CA PRO A 2 8.90 -18.23 -20.80
C PRO A 2 7.70 -17.35 -20.42
N LYS A 3 6.81 -17.85 -19.54
CA LYS A 3 5.71 -17.04 -18.99
C LYS A 3 6.34 -15.88 -18.24
N GLU A 4 5.98 -14.66 -18.60
CA GLU A 4 6.36 -13.49 -17.81
C GLU A 4 5.78 -13.65 -16.41
N SER A 5 6.63 -13.54 -15.41
CA SER A 5 6.21 -13.63 -14.02
C SER A 5 6.18 -12.22 -13.43
N TYR A 6 5.06 -11.88 -12.84
CA TYR A 6 4.84 -10.60 -12.19
C TYR A 6 4.70 -10.78 -10.67
N VAL A 7 4.99 -9.74 -9.93
CA VAL A 7 4.73 -9.67 -8.49
C VAL A 7 3.70 -8.58 -8.22
N ALA A 8 2.77 -8.87 -7.33
CA ALA A 8 1.74 -7.94 -6.91
C ALA A 8 1.80 -7.71 -5.40
N GLY A 9 1.66 -6.47 -4.98
CA GLY A 9 1.47 -6.07 -3.59
C GLY A 9 0.12 -5.41 -3.42
N ILE A 10 -0.66 -5.88 -2.45
CA ILE A 10 -1.91 -5.24 -2.03
C ILE A 10 -1.69 -4.66 -0.63
N ASP A 11 -1.90 -3.35 -0.49
CA ASP A 11 -1.91 -2.68 0.81
C ASP A 11 -3.35 -2.27 1.14
N VAL A 12 -3.88 -2.83 2.24
CA VAL A 12 -5.20 -2.50 2.76
C VAL A 12 -5.02 -1.71 4.05
N GLY A 13 -5.05 -0.40 3.92
CA GLY A 13 -5.01 0.52 5.05
C GLY A 13 -6.39 0.72 5.71
N SER A 14 -6.47 1.62 6.67
CA SER A 14 -7.71 1.98 7.39
C SER A 14 -8.77 2.62 6.48
N THR A 15 -8.36 3.32 5.43
CA THR A 15 -9.26 4.07 4.54
C THR A 15 -9.15 3.68 3.07
N THR A 16 -8.08 3.02 2.66
CA THR A 16 -7.74 2.81 1.24
C THR A 16 -7.26 1.40 0.96
N VAL A 17 -7.47 0.97 -0.29
CA VAL A 17 -6.83 -0.21 -0.90
C VAL A 17 -5.90 0.28 -2.00
N LYS A 18 -4.70 -0.26 -2.03
CA LYS A 18 -3.70 0.00 -3.07
C LYS A 18 -3.24 -1.31 -3.67
N LEU A 19 -3.07 -1.35 -4.98
CA LEU A 19 -2.51 -2.49 -5.70
C LEU A 19 -1.39 -1.98 -6.60
N VAL A 20 -0.24 -2.62 -6.52
CA VAL A 20 0.88 -2.41 -7.44
C VAL A 20 1.29 -3.75 -8.02
N ILE A 21 1.48 -3.80 -9.35
CA ILE A 21 2.01 -4.97 -10.06
C ILE A 21 3.29 -4.57 -10.76
N MET A 22 4.32 -5.36 -10.60
CA MET A 22 5.66 -5.11 -11.12
C MET A 22 6.16 -6.31 -11.92
N ASN A 23 6.97 -6.04 -12.95
CA ASN A 23 7.70 -7.07 -13.69
C ASN A 23 8.99 -7.50 -12.95
N ALA A 24 9.74 -8.42 -13.55
CA ALA A 24 11.01 -8.92 -12.98
C ALA A 24 12.12 -7.85 -12.90
N GLN A 25 12.00 -6.73 -13.60
CA GLN A 25 12.91 -5.59 -13.57
C GLN A 25 12.49 -4.52 -12.54
N HIS A 26 11.48 -4.80 -11.73
CA HIS A 26 10.86 -3.89 -10.77
C HIS A 26 10.19 -2.66 -11.41
N GLU A 27 9.83 -2.75 -12.69
CA GLU A 27 9.05 -1.71 -13.34
C GLU A 27 7.57 -1.89 -13.01
N THR A 28 6.91 -0.78 -12.65
CA THR A 28 5.47 -0.79 -12.34
C THR A 28 4.67 -0.94 -13.63
N ILE A 29 3.93 -2.03 -13.75
CA ILE A 29 3.05 -2.33 -14.88
C ILE A 29 1.64 -1.83 -14.60
N PHE A 30 1.19 -1.94 -13.36
CA PHE A 30 -0.12 -1.48 -12.91
C PHE A 30 -0.02 -0.88 -11.52
N ALA A 31 -0.70 0.23 -11.28
CA ALA A 31 -0.84 0.82 -9.96
C ALA A 31 -2.23 1.42 -9.78
N ARG A 32 -2.87 1.12 -8.67
CA ARG A 32 -4.18 1.68 -8.31
C ARG A 32 -4.24 2.02 -6.84
N TYR A 33 -4.88 3.15 -6.56
CA TYR A 33 -5.19 3.64 -5.22
C TYR A 33 -6.68 3.94 -5.16
N GLU A 34 -7.42 3.34 -4.23
CA GLU A 34 -8.87 3.51 -4.10
C GLU A 34 -9.30 3.62 -2.64
N ARG A 35 -10.23 4.52 -2.34
CA ARG A 35 -10.90 4.57 -1.03
C ARG A 35 -11.93 3.45 -0.93
N HIS A 36 -11.91 2.71 0.19
CA HIS A 36 -12.84 1.57 0.38
C HIS A 36 -14.13 1.92 1.11
N TYR A 37 -14.23 3.10 1.74
CA TYR A 37 -15.45 3.54 2.46
C TYR A 37 -16.04 2.45 3.37
N SER A 38 -15.19 1.75 4.12
CA SER A 38 -15.50 0.59 4.98
C SER A 38 -15.91 -0.70 4.25
N ASP A 39 -15.98 -0.71 2.91
CA ASP A 39 -16.19 -1.92 2.10
C ASP A 39 -14.90 -2.37 1.41
N VAL A 40 -14.00 -2.93 2.22
CA VAL A 40 -12.70 -3.45 1.76
C VAL A 40 -12.85 -4.52 0.68
N LYS A 41 -13.85 -5.42 0.82
CA LYS A 41 -14.04 -6.53 -0.14
C LYS A 41 -14.43 -6.01 -1.52
N ALA A 42 -15.39 -5.10 -1.59
CA ALA A 42 -15.84 -4.55 -2.87
C ALA A 42 -14.73 -3.70 -3.52
N ALA A 43 -14.02 -2.85 -2.77
CA ALA A 43 -12.90 -2.07 -3.26
C ALA A 43 -11.78 -2.96 -3.80
N SER A 44 -11.36 -3.98 -3.03
CA SER A 44 -10.34 -4.94 -3.46
C SER A 44 -10.76 -5.70 -4.72
N ALA A 45 -12.03 -6.10 -4.82
CA ALA A 45 -12.54 -6.79 -6.00
C ALA A 45 -12.54 -5.90 -7.25
N ARG A 46 -12.87 -4.59 -7.12
CA ARG A 46 -12.80 -3.64 -8.23
C ARG A 46 -11.39 -3.47 -8.73
N VAL A 47 -10.45 -3.19 -7.82
CA VAL A 47 -9.05 -2.97 -8.14
C VAL A 47 -8.42 -4.22 -8.79
N LEU A 48 -8.72 -5.41 -8.29
CA LEU A 48 -8.24 -6.66 -8.88
C LEU A 48 -8.84 -6.92 -10.27
N LYS A 49 -10.14 -6.65 -10.45
CA LYS A 49 -10.77 -6.79 -11.79
C LYS A 49 -10.14 -5.84 -12.79
N GLU A 50 -9.90 -4.59 -12.43
CA GLU A 50 -9.24 -3.63 -13.29
C GLU A 50 -7.84 -4.11 -13.69
N ALA A 51 -7.02 -4.56 -12.74
CA ALA A 51 -5.72 -5.13 -13.02
C ALA A 51 -5.78 -6.33 -13.98
N MET A 52 -6.78 -7.20 -13.84
CA MET A 52 -6.97 -8.36 -14.72
C MET A 52 -7.33 -7.97 -16.16
N THR A 53 -7.85 -6.78 -16.41
CA THR A 53 -8.11 -6.31 -17.77
C THR A 53 -6.85 -5.80 -18.49
N GLU A 54 -5.83 -5.41 -17.70
CA GLU A 54 -4.56 -4.92 -18.22
C GLU A 54 -3.52 -6.02 -18.45
N LEU A 55 -3.74 -7.22 -17.86
CA LEU A 55 -2.82 -8.34 -17.92
C LEU A 55 -3.32 -9.43 -18.88
N ASP A 56 -2.38 -10.12 -19.52
CA ASP A 56 -2.72 -11.34 -20.28
C ASP A 56 -3.34 -12.36 -19.33
N PRO A 57 -4.47 -13.03 -19.71
CA PRO A 57 -5.15 -14.03 -18.87
C PRO A 57 -4.27 -15.22 -18.45
N GLN A 58 -3.17 -15.48 -19.14
CA GLN A 58 -2.21 -16.54 -18.82
C GLN A 58 -1.06 -16.06 -17.93
N THR A 59 -1.04 -14.80 -17.56
CA THR A 59 0.00 -14.21 -16.70
C THR A 59 -0.02 -14.85 -15.31
N VAL A 60 1.16 -15.25 -14.83
CA VAL A 60 1.31 -15.74 -13.46
C VAL A 60 1.74 -14.57 -12.58
N VAL A 61 0.91 -14.25 -11.58
CA VAL A 61 1.18 -13.17 -10.63
C VAL A 61 1.35 -13.77 -9.24
N GLN A 62 2.51 -13.54 -8.62
CA GLN A 62 2.71 -13.84 -7.21
C GLN A 62 2.25 -12.65 -6.37
N CYS A 63 1.23 -12.83 -5.55
CA CYS A 63 0.61 -11.76 -4.79
C CYS A 63 0.90 -11.86 -3.29
N THR A 64 1.13 -10.72 -2.66
CA THR A 64 1.31 -10.58 -1.21
C THR A 64 0.46 -9.43 -0.70
N ILE A 65 -0.03 -9.53 0.54
CA ILE A 65 -0.90 -8.54 1.15
C ILE A 65 -0.21 -7.93 2.37
N THR A 66 -0.41 -6.64 2.56
CA THR A 66 0.01 -5.86 3.73
C THR A 66 -1.11 -4.91 4.16
N GLY A 67 -0.85 -4.10 5.17
CA GLY A 67 -1.80 -3.11 5.68
C GLY A 67 -2.63 -3.61 6.87
N SER A 68 -3.02 -2.69 7.75
CA SER A 68 -3.76 -3.00 8.98
C SER A 68 -5.10 -3.71 8.72
N GLY A 69 -5.78 -3.40 7.60
CA GLY A 69 -7.00 -4.07 7.12
C GLY A 69 -6.77 -5.33 6.30
N GLY A 70 -5.50 -5.66 5.97
CA GLY A 70 -5.17 -6.70 5.00
C GLY A 70 -5.22 -8.14 5.53
N ILE A 71 -5.14 -8.35 6.84
CA ILE A 71 -5.09 -9.70 7.46
C ILE A 71 -6.29 -10.55 7.06
N GLY A 72 -7.50 -9.99 7.17
CA GLY A 72 -8.74 -10.70 6.81
C GLY A 72 -8.82 -11.04 5.32
N LEU A 73 -8.36 -10.14 4.46
CA LEU A 73 -8.31 -10.37 3.01
C LEU A 73 -7.26 -11.43 2.64
N ALA A 74 -6.08 -11.38 3.27
CA ALA A 74 -5.03 -12.38 3.07
C ALA A 74 -5.51 -13.79 3.43
N HIS A 75 -6.19 -13.93 4.56
CA HIS A 75 -6.79 -15.20 4.98
C HIS A 75 -7.87 -15.67 4.01
N LEU A 76 -8.76 -14.78 3.57
CA LEU A 76 -9.83 -15.11 2.62
C LEU A 76 -9.29 -15.60 1.28
N LEU A 77 -8.24 -14.96 0.77
CA LEU A 77 -7.62 -15.26 -0.53
C LEU A 77 -6.51 -16.33 -0.44
N GLN A 78 -6.20 -16.82 0.76
CA GLN A 78 -5.08 -17.74 1.02
C GLN A 78 -3.73 -17.20 0.51
N LEU A 79 -3.53 -15.89 0.65
CA LEU A 79 -2.31 -15.18 0.25
C LEU A 79 -1.42 -14.91 1.46
N LYS A 80 -0.13 -14.73 1.21
CA LYS A 80 0.84 -14.35 2.24
C LYS A 80 0.58 -12.94 2.73
N PHE A 81 0.54 -12.76 4.05
CA PHE A 81 0.53 -11.45 4.70
C PHE A 81 1.96 -11.07 5.13
N ILE A 82 2.32 -9.80 4.93
CA ILE A 82 3.58 -9.20 5.40
C ILE A 82 3.23 -7.95 6.20
N GLN A 83 3.91 -7.75 7.33
CA GLN A 83 3.75 -6.54 8.13
C GLN A 83 4.21 -5.29 7.37
N GLU A 84 3.51 -4.17 7.54
CA GLU A 84 3.80 -2.89 6.86
C GLU A 84 5.25 -2.45 7.04
N VAL A 85 5.79 -2.54 8.27
CA VAL A 85 7.17 -2.16 8.55
C VAL A 85 8.17 -2.95 7.70
N ILE A 86 7.92 -4.25 7.51
CA ILE A 86 8.79 -5.11 6.68
C ILE A 86 8.65 -4.74 5.20
N ALA A 87 7.42 -4.51 4.72
CA ALA A 87 7.17 -4.12 3.35
C ALA A 87 7.81 -2.76 3.03
N CYS A 88 7.62 -1.75 3.89
CA CYS A 88 8.21 -0.43 3.75
C CYS A 88 9.74 -0.50 3.76
N THR A 89 10.33 -1.18 4.75
CA THR A 89 11.79 -1.35 4.85
C THR A 89 12.35 -1.96 3.58
N LYS A 90 11.75 -3.05 3.10
CA LYS A 90 12.23 -3.72 1.89
C LYS A 90 12.12 -2.85 0.65
N THR A 91 11.07 -2.04 0.55
CA THR A 91 10.88 -1.08 -0.56
C THR A 91 11.97 -0.02 -0.54
N VAL A 92 12.23 0.60 0.62
CA VAL A 92 13.26 1.63 0.77
C VAL A 92 14.64 1.06 0.45
N GLU A 93 15.02 -0.07 1.03
CA GLU A 93 16.31 -0.72 0.77
C GLU A 93 16.53 -1.07 -0.72
N THR A 94 15.43 -1.37 -1.45
CA THR A 94 15.53 -1.82 -2.84
C THR A 94 15.48 -0.67 -3.83
N LEU A 95 14.61 0.31 -3.62
CA LEU A 95 14.33 1.37 -4.60
C LEU A 95 15.03 2.69 -4.29
N ILE A 96 15.27 2.99 -3.02
CA ILE A 96 15.86 4.26 -2.56
C ILE A 96 16.86 4.03 -1.40
N PRO A 97 17.92 3.22 -1.60
CA PRO A 97 18.80 2.75 -0.53
C PRO A 97 19.57 3.85 0.21
N GLU A 98 19.65 5.07 -0.34
CA GLU A 98 20.29 6.23 0.28
C GLU A 98 19.40 6.92 1.33
N THR A 99 18.22 6.35 1.63
CA THR A 99 17.26 6.96 2.55
C THR A 99 17.64 6.67 4.01
N ASP A 100 17.82 7.73 4.79
CA ASP A 100 18.04 7.63 6.24
C ASP A 100 16.74 7.58 7.03
N VAL A 101 15.69 8.25 6.55
CA VAL A 101 14.40 8.39 7.25
C VAL A 101 13.25 8.33 6.27
N ALA A 102 12.22 7.52 6.57
CA ALA A 102 10.94 7.56 5.90
C ALA A 102 9.84 8.07 6.84
N ILE A 103 8.99 8.95 6.34
CA ILE A 103 7.79 9.43 7.04
C ILE A 103 6.57 8.98 6.25
N GLU A 104 5.74 8.16 6.88
CA GLU A 104 4.48 7.67 6.32
C GLU A 104 3.31 8.42 6.97
N LEU A 105 2.46 9.02 6.16
CA LEU A 105 1.21 9.65 6.59
C LEU A 105 0.04 8.78 6.17
N GLY A 106 -0.41 7.92 7.09
CA GLY A 106 -1.59 7.09 6.92
C GLY A 106 -2.89 7.87 7.09
N GLY A 107 -4.03 7.20 6.89
CA GLY A 107 -5.35 7.80 7.13
C GLY A 107 -5.58 8.16 8.59
N GLU A 108 -5.13 7.32 9.51
CA GLU A 108 -5.36 7.47 10.95
C GLU A 108 -4.08 7.58 11.77
N ASP A 109 -2.94 7.16 11.24
CA ASP A 109 -1.66 7.18 11.91
C ASP A 109 -0.58 7.89 11.07
N ALA A 110 0.48 8.32 11.75
CA ALA A 110 1.71 8.79 11.14
C ALA A 110 2.87 7.98 11.72
N LYS A 111 3.78 7.54 10.86
CA LYS A 111 4.93 6.71 11.22
C LYS A 111 6.20 7.38 10.73
N ILE A 112 7.25 7.32 11.55
CA ILE A 112 8.60 7.68 11.16
C ILE A 112 9.50 6.47 11.34
N THR A 113 10.22 6.10 10.30
CA THR A 113 11.16 4.97 10.29
C THR A 113 12.55 5.47 10.00
N PHE A 114 13.48 5.16 10.89
CA PHE A 114 14.90 5.48 10.74
C PHE A 114 15.63 4.24 10.22
N PHE A 115 16.35 4.41 9.10
CA PHE A 115 17.18 3.37 8.49
C PHE A 115 18.65 3.64 8.88
N GLY A 116 19.21 2.81 9.73
CA GLY A 116 20.57 2.97 10.22
C GLY A 116 21.15 1.63 10.68
N ALA A 117 22.07 1.65 11.63
CA ALA A 117 22.65 0.44 12.21
C ALA A 117 21.59 -0.48 12.86
N SER A 118 20.46 0.08 13.29
CA SER A 118 19.26 -0.64 13.71
C SER A 118 18.04 0.05 13.14
N LEU A 119 17.05 -0.74 12.68
CA LEU A 119 15.77 -0.24 12.25
C LEU A 119 14.98 0.24 13.47
N GLU A 120 14.62 1.51 13.51
CA GLU A 120 13.77 2.09 14.56
C GLU A 120 12.52 2.71 13.93
N GLN A 121 11.34 2.38 14.46
CA GLN A 121 10.08 2.97 14.02
C GLN A 121 9.35 3.60 15.20
N ARG A 122 8.81 4.78 14.98
CA ARG A 122 7.94 5.49 15.92
C ARG A 122 6.63 5.85 15.25
N MET A 123 5.55 5.79 16.04
CA MET A 123 4.21 6.18 15.59
C MET A 123 3.71 7.33 16.46
N ASN A 124 2.82 8.16 15.91
CA ASN A 124 2.11 9.15 16.72
C ASN A 124 1.26 8.46 17.80
N GLY A 125 1.28 9.01 19.02
CA GLY A 125 0.53 8.48 20.16
C GLY A 125 -0.95 8.87 20.20
N SER A 126 -1.41 9.73 19.27
CA SER A 126 -2.79 10.22 19.21
C SER A 126 -3.32 10.12 17.80
N CYS A 127 -4.50 9.55 17.66
CA CYS A 127 -5.22 9.50 16.40
C CYS A 127 -5.45 10.93 15.85
N ALA A 128 -5.35 11.10 14.56
CA ALA A 128 -5.69 12.30 13.78
C ALA A 128 -4.74 13.52 13.82
N GLY A 129 -3.76 13.60 14.69
CA GLY A 129 -2.78 14.70 14.65
C GLY A 129 -1.74 14.50 13.55
N GLY A 130 -1.80 15.28 12.45
CA GLY A 130 -0.82 15.21 11.35
C GLY A 130 -0.98 13.99 10.44
N THR A 131 -2.18 13.45 10.31
CA THR A 131 -2.51 12.29 9.48
C THR A 131 -3.30 12.71 8.23
N GLY A 132 -3.51 11.76 7.30
CA GLY A 132 -4.35 11.97 6.11
C GLY A 132 -5.77 12.42 6.45
N ALA A 133 -6.37 11.91 7.53
CA ALA A 133 -7.69 12.35 8.00
C ALA A 133 -7.71 13.84 8.39
N PHE A 134 -6.63 14.36 8.99
CA PHE A 134 -6.51 15.79 9.29
C PHE A 134 -6.43 16.62 8.01
N ILE A 135 -5.65 16.18 7.02
CA ILE A 135 -5.54 16.85 5.71
C ILE A 135 -6.90 16.91 5.03
N ASP A 136 -7.64 15.79 5.00
CA ASP A 136 -9.00 15.71 4.41
C ASP A 136 -9.99 16.66 5.13
N GLN A 137 -9.90 16.76 6.46
CA GLN A 137 -10.74 17.69 7.24
C GLN A 137 -10.41 19.15 6.89
N MET A 138 -9.13 19.50 6.78
CA MET A 138 -8.72 20.85 6.40
C MET A 138 -9.13 21.19 4.97
N ALA A 139 -8.97 20.26 4.02
CA ALA A 139 -9.42 20.44 2.65
C ALA A 139 -10.94 20.70 2.59
N THR A 140 -11.71 19.95 3.38
CA THR A 140 -13.18 20.15 3.48
C THR A 140 -13.54 21.51 4.04
N LEU A 141 -12.88 21.96 5.12
CA LEU A 141 -13.09 23.27 5.72
C LEU A 141 -12.75 24.41 4.76
N LEU A 142 -11.69 24.25 4.00
CA LEU A 142 -11.22 25.25 3.02
C LEU A 142 -11.94 25.14 1.68
N LYS A 143 -12.87 24.18 1.52
CA LYS A 143 -13.60 23.89 0.27
C LYS A 143 -12.66 23.66 -0.93
N THR A 144 -11.57 22.93 -0.71
CA THR A 144 -10.57 22.57 -1.71
C THR A 144 -10.39 21.06 -1.75
N ASP A 145 -9.61 20.57 -2.71
CA ASP A 145 -9.20 19.16 -2.79
C ASP A 145 -7.83 18.97 -2.13
N ALA A 146 -7.63 17.83 -1.45
CA ALA A 146 -6.35 17.44 -0.90
C ALA A 146 -5.39 16.87 -1.96
N ASN A 147 -5.87 16.60 -3.17
CA ASN A 147 -5.07 16.15 -4.30
C ASN A 147 -4.41 17.37 -4.98
N VAL A 148 -3.19 17.67 -4.59
CA VAL A 148 -2.36 18.69 -5.21
C VAL A 148 -1.23 18.01 -5.97
#